data_eedda5ed04174b87e1b0540f658565e1
#
_entry.id   eedda5ed04174b87e1b0540f658565e1
#
_cell.length_a   1.000
_cell.length_b   1.000
_cell.length_c   1.000
_cell.angle_alpha   90.00
_cell.angle_beta   90.00
_cell.angle_gamma   90.00
#
_symmetry.space_group_name_H-M   'P 1'
#
loop_
_entity.id
_entity.type
_entity.pdbx_description
1 polymer ?
#
loop_
_entity_poly.entity_id
_entity_poly.type
_entity_poly.pdbx_seq_one_letter_code
_entity_poly.pdbx_strand_id
1 'polypeptide(L)'
;MQYRQGDAKDPAFLRELLSERWDAIVDFMVWSTAEFADRVEQCLNATGQYVFVSSYRVYADSPVIAEDSPHLLDVVDDSDYLKTDEYALAKARCENMLFESGKKNWTIVRPAVTYDGTGRFQLAVHESEVWLRRALNDIPVPLPDVICGKQGTMTWGGDVARMIALLIGNPQALSEAFTVSTSEHQTWREISEIYKSVVPTLKVVDCDMAKFERAHGAVYQIRYDRMYDRIIDNSKVLAVTGLNQSDLSGLQEGITRELNGYLARNREKALRMGSDFGRNARFDKLVGGIPSFSSVAKNGMVPICKYLIRRFL
;
A
#
# COMPACT_ATOMS: atom_id res chain seq x y z
N MET A 1 10.45 19.85 -18.01
CA MET A 1 9.30 19.18 -17.39
C MET A 1 8.14 20.17 -17.41
N GLN A 2 6.99 19.82 -17.98
CA GLN A 2 5.76 20.62 -17.91
C GLN A 2 4.86 20.05 -16.84
N TYR A 3 4.23 20.91 -16.06
CA TYR A 3 3.28 20.53 -15.02
C TYR A 3 1.89 21.04 -15.38
N ARG A 4 0.89 20.17 -15.36
CA ARG A 4 -0.52 20.52 -15.54
C ARG A 4 -1.29 20.12 -14.29
N GLN A 5 -1.91 21.09 -13.64
CA GLN A 5 -2.71 20.87 -12.45
C GLN A 5 -4.16 20.66 -12.83
N GLY A 6 -4.75 19.55 -12.37
CA GLY A 6 -6.15 19.21 -12.58
C GLY A 6 -6.54 17.94 -11.85
N ASP A 7 -7.81 17.57 -11.93
CA ASP A 7 -8.31 16.29 -11.42
C ASP A 7 -8.28 15.26 -12.56
N ALA A 8 -7.41 14.26 -12.45
CA ALA A 8 -7.32 13.18 -13.43
C ALA A 8 -8.60 12.30 -13.49
N LYS A 9 -9.50 12.41 -12.49
CA LYS A 9 -10.81 11.75 -12.51
C LYS A 9 -11.86 12.56 -13.27
N ASP A 10 -11.64 13.84 -13.53
CA ASP A 10 -12.50 14.64 -14.41
C ASP A 10 -12.32 14.18 -15.87
N PRO A 11 -13.39 13.67 -16.52
CA PRO A 11 -13.32 13.21 -17.90
C PRO A 11 -12.95 14.30 -18.91
N ALA A 12 -13.25 15.57 -18.64
CA ALA A 12 -12.89 16.66 -19.54
C ALA A 12 -11.40 16.96 -19.48
N PHE A 13 -10.83 17.06 -18.27
CA PHE A 13 -9.41 17.23 -18.06
C PHE A 13 -8.60 16.06 -18.62
N LEU A 14 -9.05 14.83 -18.39
CA LEU A 14 -8.37 13.65 -18.93
C LEU A 14 -8.39 13.65 -20.46
N ARG A 15 -9.53 13.94 -21.12
CA ARG A 15 -9.60 14.04 -22.58
C ARG A 15 -8.66 15.10 -23.15
N GLU A 16 -8.51 16.24 -22.46
CA GLU A 16 -7.55 17.27 -22.86
C GLU A 16 -6.12 16.70 -22.85
N LEU A 17 -5.71 16.03 -21.76
CA LEU A 17 -4.39 15.40 -21.65
C LEU A 17 -4.16 14.34 -22.73
N LEU A 18 -5.16 13.51 -22.99
CA LEU A 18 -5.08 12.42 -23.97
C LEU A 18 -5.26 12.88 -25.43
N SER A 19 -5.59 14.16 -25.68
CA SER A 19 -5.59 14.72 -27.03
C SER A 19 -4.18 14.86 -27.62
N GLU A 20 -3.17 14.94 -26.77
CA GLU A 20 -1.77 14.84 -27.15
C GLU A 20 -1.39 13.36 -27.30
N ARG A 21 -0.48 13.03 -28.22
CA ARG A 21 0.10 11.69 -28.30
C ARG A 21 1.32 11.62 -27.39
N TRP A 22 1.36 10.58 -26.56
CA TRP A 22 2.45 10.35 -25.62
C TRP A 22 3.24 9.11 -26.02
N ASP A 23 4.57 9.15 -25.90
CA ASP A 23 5.39 7.94 -26.04
C ASP A 23 5.05 6.91 -24.98
N ALA A 24 4.87 7.36 -23.74
CA ALA A 24 4.41 6.55 -22.62
C ALA A 24 3.51 7.35 -21.67
N ILE A 25 2.51 6.66 -21.10
CA ILE A 25 1.69 7.16 -19.98
C ILE A 25 1.91 6.23 -18.79
N VAL A 26 2.30 6.78 -17.63
CA VAL A 26 2.38 6.03 -16.36
C VAL A 26 1.23 6.45 -15.46
N ASP A 27 0.30 5.54 -15.25
CA ASP A 27 -0.94 5.80 -14.51
C ASP A 27 -0.83 5.36 -13.04
N PHE A 28 -0.63 6.33 -12.15
CA PHE A 28 -0.59 6.15 -10.70
C PHE A 28 -1.97 6.25 -10.03
N MET A 29 -3.03 6.42 -10.80
CA MET A 29 -4.36 6.64 -10.23
C MET A 29 -4.93 5.36 -9.61
N VAL A 30 -5.71 5.57 -8.56
CA VAL A 30 -6.54 4.52 -7.96
C VAL A 30 -7.95 4.67 -8.54
N TRP A 31 -8.24 3.85 -9.52
CA TRP A 31 -9.54 3.78 -10.18
C TRP A 31 -10.46 2.77 -9.48
N SER A 32 -11.75 3.04 -9.46
CA SER A 32 -12.75 1.99 -9.34
C SER A 32 -12.85 1.21 -10.65
N THR A 33 -13.44 0.02 -10.61
CA THR A 33 -13.65 -0.80 -11.82
C THR A 33 -14.41 -0.04 -12.90
N ALA A 34 -15.50 0.66 -12.52
CA ALA A 34 -16.30 1.44 -13.46
C ALA A 34 -15.54 2.65 -14.05
N GLU A 35 -14.82 3.40 -13.19
CA GLU A 35 -14.02 4.53 -13.65
C GLU A 35 -12.96 4.10 -14.66
N PHE A 36 -12.34 2.93 -14.48
CA PHE A 36 -11.32 2.44 -15.40
C PHE A 36 -11.93 1.98 -16.72
N ALA A 37 -13.06 1.28 -16.69
CA ALA A 37 -13.77 0.84 -17.88
C ALA A 37 -14.10 2.00 -18.84
N ASP A 38 -14.50 3.16 -18.28
CA ASP A 38 -14.86 4.34 -19.07
C ASP A 38 -13.67 5.00 -19.79
N ARG A 39 -12.43 4.67 -19.45
CA ARG A 39 -11.24 5.41 -19.93
C ARG A 39 -10.08 4.59 -20.45
N VAL A 40 -10.05 3.30 -20.17
CA VAL A 40 -8.93 2.44 -20.54
C VAL A 40 -8.63 2.46 -22.04
N GLU A 41 -9.66 2.41 -22.87
CA GLU A 41 -9.49 2.46 -24.33
C GLU A 41 -8.91 3.80 -24.80
N GLN A 42 -9.35 4.92 -24.22
CA GLN A 42 -8.83 6.25 -24.54
C GLN A 42 -7.35 6.36 -24.16
N CYS A 43 -6.97 5.86 -22.98
CA CYS A 43 -5.57 5.83 -22.53
C CYS A 43 -4.70 4.99 -23.48
N LEU A 44 -5.14 3.79 -23.83
CA LEU A 44 -4.42 2.91 -24.75
C LEU A 44 -4.26 3.50 -26.15
N ASN A 45 -5.24 4.25 -26.64
CA ASN A 45 -5.20 4.88 -27.96
C ASN A 45 -4.30 6.14 -28.00
N ALA A 46 -4.05 6.77 -26.85
CA ALA A 46 -3.30 8.03 -26.75
C ALA A 46 -1.78 7.84 -26.58
N THR A 47 -1.29 6.59 -26.48
CA THR A 47 0.11 6.35 -26.12
C THR A 47 0.74 5.16 -26.86
N GLY A 48 2.06 5.20 -26.99
CA GLY A 48 2.85 4.05 -27.45
C GLY A 48 2.98 2.96 -26.38
N GLN A 49 2.98 3.35 -25.09
CA GLN A 49 3.01 2.42 -23.96
C GLN A 49 2.18 2.96 -22.81
N TYR A 50 1.20 2.20 -22.34
CA TYR A 50 0.40 2.49 -21.16
C TYR A 50 0.87 1.66 -19.97
N VAL A 51 1.53 2.28 -18.99
CA VAL A 51 2.02 1.63 -17.77
C VAL A 51 0.99 1.79 -16.67
N PHE A 52 0.27 0.73 -16.36
CA PHE A 52 -0.74 0.72 -15.29
C PHE A 52 -0.11 0.32 -13.96
N VAL A 53 -0.17 1.21 -12.98
CA VAL A 53 0.29 0.91 -11.61
C VAL A 53 -0.81 0.16 -10.87
N SER A 54 -0.68 -1.16 -10.86
CA SER A 54 -1.51 -2.10 -10.12
C SER A 54 -1.01 -2.29 -8.68
N SER A 55 -1.07 -3.50 -8.16
CA SER A 55 -0.60 -3.85 -6.82
C SER A 55 -0.34 -5.37 -6.71
N TYR A 56 0.67 -5.77 -5.94
CA TYR A 56 0.85 -7.19 -5.57
C TYR A 56 -0.37 -7.77 -4.81
N ARG A 57 -1.25 -6.93 -4.28
CA ARG A 57 -2.47 -7.37 -3.59
C ARG A 57 -3.49 -8.08 -4.50
N VAL A 58 -3.30 -8.06 -5.81
CA VAL A 58 -4.11 -8.86 -6.74
C VAL A 58 -3.88 -10.37 -6.58
N TYR A 59 -2.71 -10.76 -6.08
CA TYR A 59 -2.36 -12.16 -5.89
C TYR A 59 -3.07 -12.80 -4.68
N ALA A 60 -3.48 -14.03 -4.85
CA ALA A 60 -3.94 -14.89 -3.78
C ALA A 60 -2.79 -15.34 -2.86
N ASP A 61 -3.08 -16.24 -1.92
CA ASP A 61 -2.06 -16.88 -1.10
C ASP A 61 -1.19 -17.81 -1.96
N SER A 62 0.11 -17.67 -1.84
CA SER A 62 1.10 -18.48 -2.56
C SER A 62 2.38 -18.57 -1.75
N PRO A 63 3.08 -19.73 -1.73
CA PRO A 63 4.34 -19.87 -0.99
C PRO A 63 5.40 -18.86 -1.40
N VAL A 64 5.49 -18.59 -2.71
CA VAL A 64 6.27 -17.52 -3.33
C VAL A 64 5.41 -16.90 -4.43
N ILE A 65 5.34 -15.59 -4.48
CA ILE A 65 4.57 -14.84 -5.46
C ILE A 65 5.44 -14.52 -6.68
N ALA A 66 5.02 -15.03 -7.83
CA ALA A 66 5.52 -14.67 -9.16
C ALA A 66 4.38 -14.13 -10.02
N GLU A 67 4.67 -13.67 -11.23
CA GLU A 67 3.66 -13.05 -12.11
C GLU A 67 2.57 -14.01 -12.57
N ASP A 68 2.81 -15.32 -12.56
CA ASP A 68 1.88 -16.40 -12.88
C ASP A 68 1.15 -16.96 -11.65
N SER A 69 1.40 -16.43 -10.46
CA SER A 69 0.67 -16.82 -9.25
C SER A 69 -0.83 -16.52 -9.38
N PRO A 70 -1.71 -17.36 -8.80
CA PRO A 70 -3.16 -17.15 -8.86
C PRO A 70 -3.59 -15.79 -8.35
N HIS A 71 -4.58 -15.17 -8.98
CA HIS A 71 -5.19 -13.93 -8.51
C HIS A 71 -6.34 -14.20 -7.53
N LEU A 72 -6.62 -13.24 -6.68
CA LEU A 72 -7.76 -13.32 -5.73
C LEU A 72 -9.08 -13.55 -6.47
N LEU A 73 -9.28 -12.92 -7.64
CA LEU A 73 -10.50 -13.10 -8.44
C LEU A 73 -10.72 -14.53 -8.91
N ASP A 74 -9.66 -15.34 -9.04
CA ASP A 74 -9.70 -16.67 -9.61
C ASP A 74 -9.95 -17.75 -8.54
N VAL A 75 -9.61 -17.48 -7.28
CA VAL A 75 -9.58 -18.51 -6.23
C VAL A 75 -10.38 -18.21 -4.97
N VAL A 76 -10.76 -16.94 -4.74
CA VAL A 76 -11.56 -16.58 -3.56
C VAL A 76 -13.02 -16.93 -3.80
N ASP A 77 -13.65 -17.62 -2.83
CA ASP A 77 -15.05 -18.03 -2.85
C ASP A 77 -15.97 -17.18 -1.93
N ASP A 78 -15.42 -16.14 -1.27
CA ASP A 78 -16.18 -15.17 -0.46
C ASP A 78 -17.03 -14.28 -1.37
N SER A 79 -18.30 -14.67 -1.55
CA SER A 79 -19.23 -13.97 -2.43
C SER A 79 -19.51 -12.52 -2.00
N ASP A 80 -19.38 -12.20 -0.72
CA ASP A 80 -19.60 -10.83 -0.23
C ASP A 80 -18.38 -9.96 -0.52
N TYR A 81 -17.18 -10.51 -0.40
CA TYR A 81 -15.97 -9.84 -0.84
C TYR A 81 -15.98 -9.60 -2.36
N LEU A 82 -16.27 -10.62 -3.14
CA LEU A 82 -16.29 -10.55 -4.61
C LEU A 82 -17.31 -9.55 -5.17
N LYS A 83 -18.39 -9.23 -4.44
CA LYS A 83 -19.35 -8.16 -4.82
C LYS A 83 -18.81 -6.75 -4.59
N THR A 84 -17.75 -6.60 -3.82
CA THR A 84 -17.17 -5.29 -3.52
C THR A 84 -16.26 -4.80 -4.65
N ASP A 85 -15.99 -3.51 -4.65
CA ASP A 85 -14.90 -2.90 -5.43
C ASP A 85 -13.71 -2.58 -4.48
N GLU A 86 -13.41 -3.52 -3.56
CA GLU A 86 -12.26 -3.38 -2.68
C GLU A 86 -10.98 -3.25 -3.52
N TYR A 87 -10.02 -2.52 -3.02
CA TYR A 87 -8.83 -2.08 -3.76
C TYR A 87 -8.13 -3.20 -4.55
N ALA A 88 -7.94 -4.38 -3.96
CA ALA A 88 -7.27 -5.51 -4.63
C ALA A 88 -8.12 -6.05 -5.79
N LEU A 89 -9.44 -6.19 -5.58
CA LEU A 89 -10.36 -6.66 -6.62
C LEU A 89 -10.53 -5.62 -7.74
N ALA A 90 -10.59 -4.33 -7.41
CA ALA A 90 -10.64 -3.26 -8.40
C ALA A 90 -9.39 -3.28 -9.27
N LYS A 91 -8.18 -3.39 -8.68
CA LYS A 91 -6.93 -3.50 -9.44
C LYS A 91 -6.90 -4.73 -10.33
N ALA A 92 -7.32 -5.92 -9.83
CA ALA A 92 -7.36 -7.14 -10.64
C ALA A 92 -8.35 -7.04 -11.81
N ARG A 93 -9.53 -6.44 -11.60
CA ARG A 93 -10.50 -6.19 -12.68
C ARG A 93 -9.97 -5.21 -13.73
N CYS A 94 -9.24 -4.17 -13.30
CA CYS A 94 -8.57 -3.26 -14.23
C CYS A 94 -7.50 -3.98 -15.06
N GLU A 95 -6.74 -4.90 -14.47
CA GLU A 95 -5.78 -5.73 -15.20
C GLU A 95 -6.47 -6.62 -16.25
N ASN A 96 -7.59 -7.27 -15.88
CA ASN A 96 -8.37 -8.07 -16.84
C ASN A 96 -8.83 -7.26 -18.05
N MET A 97 -9.27 -6.01 -17.86
CA MET A 97 -9.61 -5.13 -18.97
C MET A 97 -8.43 -4.84 -19.90
N LEU A 98 -7.20 -4.76 -19.37
CA LEU A 98 -6.00 -4.63 -20.19
C LEU A 98 -5.69 -5.93 -20.94
N PHE A 99 -5.77 -7.08 -20.28
CA PHE A 99 -5.57 -8.39 -20.93
C PHE A 99 -6.56 -8.63 -22.06
N GLU A 100 -7.82 -8.23 -21.87
CA GLU A 100 -8.92 -8.42 -22.82
C GLU A 100 -9.04 -7.31 -23.87
N SER A 101 -8.27 -6.23 -23.76
CA SER A 101 -8.36 -5.05 -24.63
C SER A 101 -8.03 -5.30 -26.11
N GLY A 102 -7.41 -6.44 -26.44
CA GLY A 102 -6.85 -6.73 -27.76
C GLY A 102 -5.65 -5.87 -28.15
N LYS A 103 -5.25 -4.90 -27.34
CA LYS A 103 -4.07 -4.05 -27.53
C LYS A 103 -2.82 -4.74 -26.98
N LYS A 104 -1.65 -4.31 -27.49
CA LYS A 104 -0.34 -4.86 -27.09
C LYS A 104 0.59 -3.79 -26.46
N ASN A 105 0.09 -2.58 -26.28
CA ASN A 105 0.87 -1.44 -25.80
C ASN A 105 0.64 -1.12 -24.33
N TRP A 106 0.32 -2.11 -23.50
CA TRP A 106 0.22 -1.96 -22.07
C TRP A 106 1.37 -2.66 -21.33
N THR A 107 1.68 -2.18 -20.16
CA THR A 107 2.57 -2.79 -19.16
C THR A 107 1.91 -2.67 -17.81
N ILE A 108 1.80 -3.75 -17.06
CA ILE A 108 1.26 -3.75 -15.69
C ILE A 108 2.43 -3.82 -14.72
N VAL A 109 2.46 -2.93 -13.74
CA VAL A 109 3.43 -2.97 -12.65
C VAL A 109 2.71 -3.17 -11.32
N ARG A 110 3.15 -4.15 -10.53
CA ARG A 110 2.57 -4.57 -9.25
C ARG A 110 3.55 -4.28 -8.11
N PRO A 111 3.59 -3.06 -7.56
CA PRO A 111 4.42 -2.78 -6.40
C PRO A 111 3.94 -3.59 -5.19
N ALA A 112 4.87 -4.04 -4.36
CA ALA A 112 4.59 -4.52 -3.00
C ALA A 112 4.35 -3.32 -2.06
N VAL A 113 4.39 -3.54 -0.74
CA VAL A 113 4.34 -2.44 0.21
C VAL A 113 5.54 -1.52 -0.02
N THR A 114 5.28 -0.24 -0.28
CA THR A 114 6.33 0.75 -0.51
C THR A 114 6.52 1.64 0.72
N TYR A 115 7.77 2.02 0.99
CA TYR A 115 8.10 3.02 2.01
C TYR A 115 8.97 4.12 1.41
N ASP A 116 8.83 5.34 1.95
CA ASP A 116 9.63 6.49 1.53
C ASP A 116 9.67 7.61 2.59
N GLY A 117 10.51 8.60 2.36
CA GLY A 117 10.68 9.77 3.26
C GLY A 117 9.51 10.77 3.24
N THR A 118 8.40 10.50 2.57
CA THR A 118 7.19 11.34 2.61
C THR A 118 6.23 10.96 3.74
N GLY A 119 6.52 9.85 4.43
CA GLY A 119 5.75 9.39 5.59
C GLY A 119 4.99 8.09 5.35
N ARG A 120 5.27 7.39 4.27
CA ARG A 120 4.70 6.07 3.99
C ARG A 120 5.51 4.97 4.68
N PHE A 121 5.07 4.58 5.87
CA PHE A 121 5.66 3.49 6.64
C PHE A 121 4.54 2.61 7.18
N GLN A 122 4.33 1.44 6.59
CA GLN A 122 3.34 0.50 7.08
C GLN A 122 3.91 -0.42 8.15
N LEU A 123 3.14 -0.69 9.19
CA LEU A 123 3.37 -1.79 10.12
C LEU A 123 2.20 -2.76 9.98
N ALA A 124 2.39 -3.81 9.24
CA ALA A 124 1.34 -4.71 8.79
C ALA A 124 0.18 -3.93 8.11
N VAL A 125 -1.01 -3.95 8.71
CA VAL A 125 -2.18 -3.23 8.20
C VAL A 125 -2.23 -1.77 8.66
N HIS A 126 -1.39 -1.40 9.63
CA HIS A 126 -1.37 -0.02 10.15
C HIS A 126 -0.57 0.91 9.26
N GLU A 127 -1.21 1.97 8.79
CA GLU A 127 -0.52 3.10 8.18
C GLU A 127 0.28 3.88 9.24
N SER A 128 1.32 4.61 8.82
CA SER A 128 2.17 5.43 9.70
C SER A 128 1.36 6.40 10.56
N GLU A 129 0.28 6.93 10.04
CA GLU A 129 -0.63 7.83 10.75
C GLU A 129 -1.32 7.18 11.95
N VAL A 130 -1.29 5.87 12.04
CA VAL A 130 -1.83 5.10 13.17
C VAL A 130 -0.70 4.70 14.10
N TRP A 131 0.19 3.81 13.66
CA TRP A 131 1.19 3.23 14.54
C TRP A 131 2.28 4.22 14.97
N LEU A 132 2.81 5.03 14.03
CA LEU A 132 3.89 5.95 14.32
C LEU A 132 3.44 7.07 15.29
N ARG A 133 2.23 7.61 15.08
CA ARG A 133 1.67 8.59 16.00
C ARG A 133 1.45 8.04 17.39
N ARG A 134 0.96 6.80 17.50
CA ARG A 134 0.82 6.12 18.80
C ARG A 134 2.17 5.94 19.44
N ALA A 135 3.14 5.40 18.73
CA ALA A 135 4.50 5.18 19.23
C ALA A 135 5.17 6.48 19.72
N LEU A 136 5.11 7.55 18.91
CA LEU A 136 5.70 8.86 19.30
C LEU A 136 5.02 9.51 20.51
N ASN A 137 3.79 9.12 20.83
CA ASN A 137 3.08 9.56 22.04
C ASN A 137 3.15 8.53 23.18
N ASP A 138 4.06 7.54 23.09
CA ASP A 138 4.20 6.43 24.06
C ASP A 138 2.89 5.64 24.30
N ILE A 139 2.09 5.48 23.24
CA ILE A 139 0.82 4.76 23.25
C ILE A 139 1.01 3.40 22.59
N PRO A 140 0.63 2.28 23.22
CA PRO A 140 0.78 0.95 22.66
C PRO A 140 0.03 0.78 21.33
N VAL A 141 0.60 0.01 20.41
CA VAL A 141 0.05 -0.32 19.09
C VAL A 141 -0.49 -1.75 19.14
N PRO A 142 -1.81 -1.96 19.06
CA PRO A 142 -2.37 -3.30 19.03
C PRO A 142 -2.09 -3.95 17.68
N LEU A 143 -1.53 -5.17 17.69
CA LEU A 143 -1.34 -5.97 16.49
C LEU A 143 -1.33 -7.45 16.89
N PRO A 144 -2.24 -8.30 16.34
CA PRO A 144 -2.29 -9.71 16.68
C PRO A 144 -0.99 -10.45 16.34
N ASP A 145 -0.54 -11.32 17.24
CA ASP A 145 0.68 -12.11 17.07
C ASP A 145 0.67 -12.98 15.80
N VAL A 146 -0.51 -13.46 15.39
CA VAL A 146 -0.69 -14.21 14.14
C VAL A 146 -0.32 -13.37 12.90
N ILE A 147 -0.61 -12.07 12.91
CA ILE A 147 -0.20 -11.15 11.85
C ILE A 147 1.29 -10.84 11.99
N CYS A 148 1.78 -10.61 13.23
CA CYS A 148 3.20 -10.34 13.48
C CYS A 148 4.12 -11.44 12.94
N GLY A 149 3.66 -12.69 12.92
CA GLY A 149 4.41 -13.83 12.38
C GLY A 149 4.38 -13.97 10.86
N LYS A 150 3.56 -13.20 10.15
CA LYS A 150 3.46 -13.26 8.69
C LYS A 150 4.59 -12.49 8.02
N GLN A 151 5.06 -13.02 6.87
CA GLN A 151 6.07 -12.36 6.04
C GLN A 151 5.48 -11.15 5.31
N GLY A 152 6.25 -10.07 5.26
CA GLY A 152 5.95 -8.89 4.48
C GLY A 152 7.14 -8.48 3.62
N THR A 153 6.89 -8.14 2.37
CA THR A 153 7.89 -7.55 1.48
C THR A 153 7.64 -6.05 1.39
N MET A 154 8.64 -5.26 1.73
CA MET A 154 8.61 -3.80 1.65
C MET A 154 9.75 -3.28 0.78
N THR A 155 9.44 -2.46 -0.19
CA THR A 155 10.41 -1.93 -1.14
C THR A 155 10.53 -0.41 -1.00
N TRP A 156 11.75 0.11 -1.07
CA TRP A 156 11.94 1.56 -1.13
C TRP A 156 11.30 2.13 -2.40
N GLY A 157 10.54 3.22 -2.25
CA GLY A 157 9.84 3.87 -3.36
C GLY A 157 10.77 4.34 -4.50
N GLY A 158 12.03 4.66 -4.18
CA GLY A 158 13.05 4.99 -5.17
C GLY A 158 13.41 3.81 -6.08
N ASP A 159 13.51 2.59 -5.53
CA ASP A 159 13.78 1.38 -6.31
C ASP A 159 12.57 1.01 -7.18
N VAL A 160 11.35 1.14 -6.65
CA VAL A 160 10.14 0.96 -7.44
C VAL A 160 10.09 1.93 -8.62
N ALA A 161 10.38 3.21 -8.37
CA ALA A 161 10.43 4.23 -9.43
C ALA A 161 11.52 3.93 -10.47
N ARG A 162 12.69 3.45 -10.04
CA ARG A 162 13.78 3.05 -10.94
C ARG A 162 13.38 1.87 -11.82
N MET A 163 12.77 0.82 -11.25
CA MET A 163 12.27 -0.32 -12.02
C MET A 163 11.23 0.13 -13.05
N ILE A 164 10.24 0.92 -12.66
CA ILE A 164 9.22 1.46 -13.58
C ILE A 164 9.88 2.27 -14.71
N ALA A 165 10.82 3.14 -14.38
CA ALA A 165 11.51 3.97 -15.38
C ALA A 165 12.27 3.14 -16.43
N LEU A 166 12.88 2.01 -16.03
CA LEU A 166 13.60 1.11 -16.92
C LEU A 166 12.68 0.22 -17.78
N LEU A 167 11.40 0.08 -17.39
CA LEU A 167 10.37 -0.60 -18.19
C LEU A 167 9.74 0.34 -19.24
N ILE A 168 9.83 1.65 -19.08
CA ILE A 168 9.31 2.62 -20.04
C ILE A 168 10.16 2.57 -21.33
N GLY A 169 9.49 2.39 -22.47
CA GLY A 169 10.14 2.28 -23.77
C GLY A 169 10.86 0.95 -24.00
N ASN A 170 10.79 0.01 -23.07
CA ASN A 170 11.38 -1.33 -23.24
C ASN A 170 10.41 -2.25 -24.00
N PRO A 171 10.77 -2.74 -25.21
CA PRO A 171 9.88 -3.64 -25.97
C PRO A 171 9.53 -4.94 -25.24
N GLN A 172 10.39 -5.43 -24.35
CA GLN A 172 10.15 -6.63 -23.53
C GLN A 172 9.11 -6.39 -22.42
N ALA A 173 8.73 -5.13 -22.17
CA ALA A 173 7.73 -4.79 -21.18
C ALA A 173 6.31 -4.69 -21.78
N LEU A 174 6.17 -4.69 -23.11
CA LEU A 174 4.87 -4.57 -23.77
C LEU A 174 4.05 -5.86 -23.63
N SER A 175 2.79 -5.74 -23.25
CA SER A 175 1.87 -6.85 -22.96
C SER A 175 2.32 -7.77 -21.82
N GLU A 176 3.05 -7.21 -20.85
CA GLU A 176 3.62 -7.95 -19.74
C GLU A 176 3.27 -7.32 -18.39
N ALA A 177 3.19 -8.18 -17.37
CA ALA A 177 3.07 -7.77 -15.98
C ALA A 177 4.38 -8.01 -15.23
N PHE A 178 4.71 -7.11 -14.29
CA PHE A 178 5.93 -7.17 -13.48
C PHE A 178 5.63 -6.85 -12.03
N THR A 179 6.13 -7.68 -11.11
CA THR A 179 6.13 -7.36 -9.68
C THR A 179 7.35 -6.51 -9.36
N VAL A 180 7.15 -5.19 -9.32
CA VAL A 180 8.22 -4.19 -9.12
C VAL A 180 8.54 -4.05 -7.64
N SER A 181 9.34 -4.97 -7.12
CA SER A 181 9.63 -5.15 -5.71
C SER A 181 11.04 -5.71 -5.49
N THR A 182 11.53 -5.60 -4.24
CA THR A 182 12.63 -6.43 -3.76
C THR A 182 12.14 -7.86 -3.52
N SER A 183 13.05 -8.84 -3.47
CA SER A 183 12.77 -10.18 -2.93
C SER A 183 13.06 -10.30 -1.43
N GLU A 184 13.66 -9.27 -0.81
CA GLU A 184 13.89 -9.23 0.63
C GLU A 184 12.55 -9.17 1.37
N HIS A 185 12.35 -10.09 2.31
CA HIS A 185 11.14 -10.18 3.11
C HIS A 185 11.51 -10.47 4.57
N GLN A 186 10.66 -10.04 5.47
CA GLN A 186 10.81 -10.25 6.91
C GLN A 186 9.43 -10.37 7.54
N THR A 187 9.34 -11.01 8.71
CA THR A 187 8.11 -11.00 9.48
C THR A 187 7.74 -9.58 9.91
N TRP A 188 6.45 -9.32 10.08
CA TRP A 188 6.02 -8.02 10.59
C TRP A 188 6.56 -7.73 11.99
N ARG A 189 6.92 -8.79 12.75
CA ARG A 189 7.64 -8.66 14.02
C ARG A 189 9.03 -8.09 13.81
N GLU A 190 9.82 -8.65 12.91
CA GLU A 190 11.17 -8.15 12.58
C GLU A 190 11.12 -6.72 12.02
N ILE A 191 10.15 -6.44 11.14
CA ILE A 191 9.91 -5.07 10.64
C ILE A 191 9.59 -4.11 11.79
N SER A 192 8.81 -4.55 12.80
CA SER A 192 8.54 -3.72 13.98
C SER A 192 9.79 -3.42 14.80
N GLU A 193 10.74 -4.35 14.89
CA GLU A 193 12.02 -4.10 15.58
C GLU A 193 12.91 -3.13 14.79
N ILE A 194 12.88 -3.17 13.45
CA ILE A 194 13.53 -2.13 12.62
C ILE A 194 12.93 -0.77 12.93
N TYR A 195 11.61 -0.63 12.96
CA TYR A 195 10.95 0.63 13.34
C TYR A 195 11.30 1.07 14.76
N LYS A 196 11.37 0.13 15.71
CA LYS A 196 11.71 0.39 17.09
C LYS A 196 13.15 0.88 17.28
N SER A 197 14.09 0.47 16.41
CA SER A 197 15.46 0.99 16.44
C SER A 197 15.50 2.51 16.17
N VAL A 198 14.54 3.05 15.43
CA VAL A 198 14.40 4.49 15.13
C VAL A 198 13.44 5.19 16.08
N VAL A 199 12.38 4.49 16.52
CA VAL A 199 11.35 4.98 17.44
C VAL A 199 11.30 4.06 18.67
N PRO A 200 12.21 4.25 19.66
CA PRO A 200 12.33 3.33 20.82
C PRO A 200 11.06 3.22 21.68
N THR A 201 10.16 4.17 21.56
CA THR A 201 8.86 4.18 22.25
C THR A 201 7.81 3.28 21.59
N LEU A 202 8.12 2.64 20.45
CA LEU A 202 7.21 1.69 19.82
C LEU A 202 7.01 0.45 20.70
N LYS A 203 5.76 0.23 21.10
CA LYS A 203 5.32 -0.93 21.87
C LYS A 203 4.20 -1.63 21.12
N VAL A 204 4.52 -2.73 20.43
CA VAL A 204 3.52 -3.60 19.80
C VAL A 204 2.95 -4.52 20.88
N VAL A 205 1.63 -4.62 20.96
CA VAL A 205 0.91 -5.41 21.97
C VAL A 205 -0.03 -6.37 21.28
N ASP A 206 0.09 -7.65 21.62
CA ASP A 206 -0.81 -8.69 21.13
C ASP A 206 -2.26 -8.44 21.53
N CYS A 207 -3.18 -8.84 20.69
CA CYS A 207 -4.60 -8.73 20.92
C CYS A 207 -5.41 -9.77 20.13
N ASP A 208 -6.65 -9.98 20.58
CA ASP A 208 -7.58 -10.91 19.90
C ASP A 208 -7.85 -10.49 18.46
N MET A 209 -7.67 -11.42 17.53
CA MET A 209 -7.77 -11.20 16.10
C MET A 209 -9.15 -10.71 15.66
N ALA A 210 -10.23 -11.32 16.18
CA ALA A 210 -11.59 -10.94 15.79
C ALA A 210 -11.98 -9.55 16.31
N LYS A 211 -11.50 -9.19 17.52
CA LYS A 211 -11.67 -7.84 18.04
C LYS A 211 -10.85 -6.82 17.25
N PHE A 212 -9.64 -7.21 16.83
CA PHE A 212 -8.77 -6.36 16.03
C PHE A 212 -9.37 -6.04 14.66
N GLU A 213 -9.87 -7.03 13.92
CA GLU A 213 -10.57 -6.82 12.66
C GLU A 213 -11.69 -5.79 12.78
N ARG A 214 -12.56 -5.96 13.80
CA ARG A 214 -13.67 -5.03 14.04
C ARG A 214 -13.19 -3.62 14.41
N ALA A 215 -12.14 -3.53 15.21
CA ALA A 215 -11.58 -2.25 15.63
C ALA A 215 -10.90 -1.51 14.48
N HIS A 216 -10.17 -2.22 13.64
CA HIS A 216 -9.42 -1.66 12.49
C HIS A 216 -10.36 -1.29 11.35
N GLY A 217 -11.26 -2.18 10.96
CA GLY A 217 -12.24 -1.99 9.90
C GLY A 217 -11.76 -2.35 8.48
N ALA A 218 -10.47 -2.62 8.26
CA ALA A 218 -9.93 -3.06 6.97
C ALA A 218 -9.98 -4.60 6.85
N VAL A 219 -11.17 -5.17 7.00
CA VAL A 219 -11.38 -6.63 7.14
C VAL A 219 -10.79 -7.39 5.96
N TYR A 220 -11.09 -7.00 4.74
CA TYR A 220 -10.63 -7.70 3.55
C TYR A 220 -9.11 -7.58 3.34
N GLN A 221 -8.52 -6.40 3.61
CA GLN A 221 -7.06 -6.27 3.57
C GLN A 221 -6.38 -7.17 4.61
N ILE A 222 -6.97 -7.31 5.80
CA ILE A 222 -6.46 -8.22 6.82
C ILE A 222 -6.52 -9.65 6.32
N ARG A 223 -7.69 -10.12 5.91
CA ARG A 223 -7.94 -11.54 5.56
C ARG A 223 -7.22 -11.98 4.30
N TYR A 224 -7.27 -11.16 3.25
CA TYR A 224 -6.80 -11.52 1.91
C TYR A 224 -5.46 -10.90 1.54
N ASP A 225 -4.73 -10.36 2.54
CA ASP A 225 -3.38 -9.85 2.32
C ASP A 225 -2.50 -10.06 3.56
N ARG A 226 -2.84 -9.49 4.73
CA ARG A 226 -1.97 -9.52 5.91
C ARG A 226 -1.95 -10.87 6.66
N MET A 227 -2.90 -11.76 6.39
CA MET A 227 -2.91 -13.13 6.86
C MET A 227 -2.13 -14.10 5.94
N TYR A 228 -1.59 -13.61 4.83
CA TYR A 228 -0.75 -14.36 3.90
C TYR A 228 0.72 -14.03 4.09
N ASP A 229 1.59 -14.98 3.76
CA ASP A 229 3.01 -14.70 3.62
C ASP A 229 3.26 -14.05 2.25
N ARG A 230 3.85 -12.87 2.25
CA ARG A 230 4.08 -12.08 1.04
C ARG A 230 5.57 -12.11 0.67
N ILE A 231 6.00 -13.28 0.22
CA ILE A 231 7.36 -13.54 -0.30
C ILE A 231 7.32 -13.39 -1.82
N ILE A 232 8.13 -12.52 -2.38
CA ILE A 232 8.08 -12.15 -3.79
C ILE A 232 9.31 -12.64 -4.54
N ASP A 233 9.10 -13.30 -5.67
CA ASP A 233 10.10 -13.50 -6.69
C ASP A 233 10.11 -12.28 -7.64
N ASN A 234 11.20 -11.55 -7.66
CA ASN A 234 11.39 -10.38 -8.50
C ASN A 234 12.31 -10.64 -9.71
N SER A 235 12.62 -11.90 -9.98
CA SER A 235 13.59 -12.30 -11.02
C SER A 235 13.20 -11.76 -12.41
N LYS A 236 11.90 -11.74 -12.75
CA LYS A 236 11.40 -11.25 -14.03
C LYS A 236 11.71 -9.77 -14.24
N VAL A 237 11.39 -8.92 -13.26
CA VAL A 237 11.66 -7.47 -13.39
C VAL A 237 13.15 -7.19 -13.40
N LEU A 238 13.96 -7.90 -12.61
CA LEU A 238 15.40 -7.74 -12.62
C LEU A 238 16.01 -8.13 -13.97
N ALA A 239 15.60 -9.25 -14.55
CA ALA A 239 16.07 -9.70 -15.85
C ALA A 239 15.79 -8.69 -16.98
N VAL A 240 14.57 -8.10 -17.00
CA VAL A 240 14.16 -7.17 -18.05
C VAL A 240 14.76 -5.77 -17.86
N THR A 241 15.00 -5.36 -16.62
CA THR A 241 15.58 -4.04 -16.31
C THR A 241 17.11 -4.04 -16.26
N GLY A 242 17.75 -5.20 -16.24
CA GLY A 242 19.20 -5.34 -16.08
C GLY A 242 19.70 -5.01 -14.68
N LEU A 243 18.81 -4.93 -13.68
CA LEU A 243 19.17 -4.72 -12.29
C LEU A 243 19.50 -6.05 -11.61
N ASN A 244 20.28 -5.97 -10.53
CA ASN A 244 20.50 -7.07 -9.61
C ASN A 244 19.83 -6.79 -8.26
N GLN A 245 19.57 -7.81 -7.46
CA GLN A 245 19.02 -7.63 -6.12
C GLN A 245 19.91 -6.73 -5.25
N SER A 246 21.23 -6.78 -5.42
CA SER A 246 22.19 -5.92 -4.72
C SER A 246 22.16 -4.45 -5.11
N ASP A 247 21.49 -4.10 -6.20
CA ASP A 247 21.30 -2.71 -6.63
C ASP A 247 20.10 -2.04 -5.91
N LEU A 248 19.30 -2.83 -5.17
CA LEU A 248 18.15 -2.38 -4.43
C LEU A 248 18.51 -2.07 -2.97
N SER A 249 17.82 -1.11 -2.38
CA SER A 249 18.01 -0.72 -0.97
C SER A 249 17.61 -1.86 -0.04
N GLY A 250 18.51 -2.27 0.85
CA GLY A 250 18.19 -3.20 1.93
C GLY A 250 17.14 -2.62 2.86
N LEU A 251 16.24 -3.47 3.38
CA LEU A 251 15.06 -3.03 4.13
C LEU A 251 15.43 -2.25 5.40
N GLN A 252 16.35 -2.79 6.21
CA GLN A 252 16.76 -2.14 7.46
C GLN A 252 17.41 -0.78 7.22
N GLU A 253 18.34 -0.71 6.28
CA GLU A 253 19.02 0.55 5.93
C GLU A 253 18.06 1.58 5.38
N GLY A 254 17.22 1.17 4.41
CA GLY A 254 16.25 2.02 3.75
C GLY A 254 15.23 2.59 4.73
N ILE A 255 14.58 1.75 5.55
CA ILE A 255 13.63 2.20 6.58
C ILE A 255 14.30 3.16 7.55
N THR A 256 15.49 2.82 8.05
CA THR A 256 16.21 3.66 9.02
C THR A 256 16.52 5.03 8.43
N ARG A 257 17.01 5.10 7.20
CA ARG A 257 17.32 6.33 6.48
C ARG A 257 16.06 7.19 6.28
N GLU A 258 15.03 6.60 5.70
CA GLU A 258 13.82 7.32 5.31
C GLU A 258 13.01 7.79 6.53
N LEU A 259 12.87 6.94 7.56
CA LEU A 259 12.12 7.29 8.76
C LEU A 259 12.84 8.37 9.58
N ASN A 260 14.16 8.29 9.76
CA ASN A 260 14.94 9.36 10.39
C ASN A 260 14.80 10.69 9.62
N GLY A 261 14.92 10.64 8.28
CA GLY A 261 14.74 11.81 7.43
C GLY A 261 13.33 12.41 7.53
N TYR A 262 12.30 11.57 7.58
CA TYR A 262 10.92 12.00 7.78
C TYR A 262 10.71 12.68 9.14
N LEU A 263 11.19 12.06 10.22
CA LEU A 263 11.04 12.60 11.58
C LEU A 263 11.82 13.90 11.76
N ALA A 264 13.00 14.04 11.16
CA ALA A 264 13.76 15.28 11.21
C ALA A 264 12.99 16.47 10.60
N ARG A 265 12.22 16.24 9.54
CA ARG A 265 11.45 17.29 8.85
C ARG A 265 10.02 17.48 9.35
N ASN A 266 9.41 16.44 9.95
CA ASN A 266 7.96 16.39 10.19
C ASN A 266 7.59 15.99 11.61
N ARG A 267 8.48 16.04 12.60
CA ARG A 267 8.24 15.53 13.96
C ARG A 267 6.98 16.10 14.60
N GLU A 268 6.76 17.39 14.52
CA GLU A 268 5.56 18.02 15.08
C GLU A 268 4.27 17.53 14.40
N LYS A 269 4.27 17.38 13.08
CA LYS A 269 3.15 16.82 12.32
C LYS A 269 2.92 15.36 12.67
N ALA A 270 3.99 14.58 12.81
CA ALA A 270 3.93 13.17 13.16
C ALA A 270 3.40 12.94 14.59
N LEU A 271 3.65 13.86 15.54
CA LEU A 271 3.12 13.80 16.90
C LEU A 271 1.62 14.07 16.98
N ARG A 272 1.04 14.80 16.00
CA ARG A 272 -0.38 15.14 16.06
C ARG A 272 -1.22 13.91 15.80
N MET A 273 -2.02 13.51 16.78
CA MET A 273 -3.04 12.46 16.58
C MET A 273 -3.98 12.92 15.48
N GLY A 274 -4.14 12.09 14.44
CA GLY A 274 -4.99 12.38 13.29
C GLY A 274 -6.46 12.48 13.66
N SER A 275 -7.32 12.75 12.68
CA SER A 275 -8.76 12.93 12.87
C SER A 275 -9.52 11.65 13.26
N ASP A 276 -8.89 10.47 13.22
CA ASP A 276 -9.55 9.20 13.53
C ASP A 276 -9.54 8.89 15.04
N PHE A 277 -10.23 9.71 15.77
CA PHE A 277 -10.37 9.55 17.23
C PHE A 277 -11.18 8.30 17.59
N GLY A 278 -12.11 7.91 16.72
CA GLY A 278 -12.91 6.70 16.92
C GLY A 278 -12.07 5.42 16.79
N ARG A 279 -11.13 5.36 15.85
CA ARG A 279 -10.19 4.23 15.73
C ARG A 279 -9.26 4.15 16.94
N ASN A 280 -8.72 5.27 17.39
CA ASN A 280 -7.89 5.31 18.59
C ASN A 280 -8.65 4.80 19.83
N ALA A 281 -9.91 5.18 20.00
CA ALA A 281 -10.76 4.68 21.09
C ALA A 281 -10.96 3.15 21.02
N ARG A 282 -11.20 2.61 19.81
CA ARG A 282 -11.33 1.16 19.61
C ARG A 282 -10.02 0.43 19.89
N PHE A 283 -8.89 0.99 19.48
CA PHE A 283 -7.56 0.41 19.76
C PHE A 283 -7.23 0.45 21.26
N ASP A 284 -7.63 1.51 21.96
CA ASP A 284 -7.48 1.57 23.41
C ASP A 284 -8.32 0.49 24.12
N LYS A 285 -9.45 0.04 23.54
CA LYS A 285 -10.18 -1.15 24.04
C LYS A 285 -9.32 -2.42 23.96
N LEU A 286 -8.49 -2.55 22.94
CA LEU A 286 -7.66 -3.75 22.71
C LEU A 286 -6.46 -3.79 23.66
N VAL A 287 -5.82 -2.64 23.90
CA VAL A 287 -4.62 -2.54 24.76
C VAL A 287 -4.93 -2.28 26.24
N GLY A 288 -6.18 -2.02 26.56
CA GLY A 288 -6.63 -1.69 27.93
C GLY A 288 -6.49 -0.22 28.29
N GLY A 289 -7.38 0.28 29.14
CA GLY A 289 -7.37 1.68 29.58
C GLY A 289 -7.79 2.69 28.53
N ILE A 290 -7.25 3.90 28.64
CA ILE A 290 -7.52 5.05 27.78
C ILE A 290 -6.20 5.77 27.37
N PRO A 291 -5.14 5.05 26.92
CA PRO A 291 -3.81 5.64 26.76
C PRO A 291 -3.76 6.77 25.73
N SER A 292 -4.64 6.78 24.72
CA SER A 292 -4.66 7.86 23.71
C SER A 292 -5.50 9.08 24.12
N PHE A 293 -6.26 9.02 25.22
CA PHE A 293 -7.23 10.05 25.58
C PHE A 293 -6.60 11.44 25.76
N SER A 294 -5.47 11.55 26.45
CA SER A 294 -4.78 12.81 26.67
C SER A 294 -4.36 13.50 25.38
N SER A 295 -3.90 12.71 24.40
CA SER A 295 -3.51 13.21 23.08
C SER A 295 -4.72 13.59 22.22
N VAL A 296 -5.84 12.86 22.37
CA VAL A 296 -7.11 13.18 21.71
C VAL A 296 -7.70 14.47 22.29
N ALA A 297 -7.67 14.63 23.60
CA ALA A 297 -8.27 15.78 24.29
C ALA A 297 -7.65 17.13 23.90
N LYS A 298 -6.39 17.14 23.47
CA LYS A 298 -5.71 18.34 22.95
C LYS A 298 -6.36 18.92 21.66
N ASN A 299 -7.22 18.15 21.01
CA ASN A 299 -7.87 18.56 19.77
C ASN A 299 -9.29 19.14 19.97
N GLY A 300 -9.74 19.30 21.22
CA GLY A 300 -11.00 19.98 21.58
C GLY A 300 -12.16 19.03 21.90
N MET A 301 -13.34 19.60 22.16
CA MET A 301 -14.50 18.88 22.69
C MET A 301 -15.09 17.84 21.71
N VAL A 302 -15.16 18.12 20.41
CA VAL A 302 -15.74 17.19 19.44
C VAL A 302 -14.94 15.88 19.34
N PRO A 303 -13.60 15.90 19.25
CA PRO A 303 -12.77 14.71 19.40
C PRO A 303 -12.98 13.94 20.70
N ILE A 304 -13.09 14.64 21.85
CA ILE A 304 -13.36 14.03 23.14
C ILE A 304 -14.69 13.24 23.10
N CYS A 305 -15.77 13.88 22.65
CA CYS A 305 -17.09 13.22 22.57
C CYS A 305 -17.04 12.00 21.65
N LYS A 306 -16.44 12.11 20.45
CA LYS A 306 -16.29 10.98 19.52
C LYS A 306 -15.47 9.84 20.12
N TYR A 307 -14.41 10.16 20.85
CA TYR A 307 -13.60 9.16 21.52
C TYR A 307 -14.39 8.43 22.61
N LEU A 308 -15.06 9.16 23.50
CA LEU A 308 -15.82 8.59 24.63
C LEU A 308 -16.97 7.68 24.13
N ILE A 309 -17.72 8.13 23.13
CA ILE A 309 -18.77 7.32 22.49
C ILE A 309 -18.18 5.99 21.99
N ARG A 310 -17.09 6.02 21.24
CA ARG A 310 -16.48 4.80 20.67
C ARG A 310 -15.73 3.95 21.67
N ARG A 311 -15.35 4.51 22.83
CA ARG A 311 -14.65 3.77 23.89
C ARG A 311 -15.60 3.04 24.82
N PHE A 312 -16.74 3.64 25.14
CA PHE A 312 -17.63 3.16 26.20
C PHE A 312 -19.02 2.72 25.70
N LEU A 313 -19.46 3.20 24.58
CA LEU A 313 -20.66 2.75 23.86
C LEU A 313 -20.29 1.89 22.66
#